data_0afc9f0ae8dbd46cea760cea7c2e95a1
#
_entry.id   0afc9f0ae8dbd46cea760cea7c2e95a1
#
_cell.length_a   1.000
_cell.length_b   1.000
_cell.length_c   1.000
_cell.angle_alpha   90.00
_cell.angle_beta   90.00
_cell.angle_gamma   90.00
#
_symmetry.space_group_name_H-M   'P 1'
#
loop_
_entity.id
_entity.type
_entity.pdbx_description
1 polymer ?
#
loop_
_entity_poly.entity_id
_entity_poly.type
_entity_poly.pdbx_seq_one_letter_code
_entity_poly.pdbx_strand_id
1 'polypeptide(L)'
;RGGLKDKAGIHDLILESAITSIMDHEDSVAAVDAKDKVHGYRNWLGLMKGDLKYEGKKNTGNKSFSFIRKLNPDREYISPNGNKIKLHGRALMLNRNVGHLMTNSSIILSDGSEIPEGIMDAFITTTAAIHDFKNKKNSITESFYIVKPKMHGPDEVAFTDLIFEKVEEVLNL
;
A
#
# COMPACT_ATOMS: atom_id res chain seq x y z
N ARG A 1 26.93 -17.83 -19.60
CA ARG A 1 27.97 -16.86 -19.23
C ARG A 1 27.86 -15.64 -20.14
N GLY A 2 26.78 -14.89 -19.97
CA GLY A 2 26.58 -13.63 -20.66
C GLY A 2 27.59 -12.58 -20.20
N GLY A 3 27.67 -11.47 -20.92
CA GLY A 3 28.54 -10.35 -20.58
C GLY A 3 30.00 -10.47 -20.98
N LEU A 4 30.52 -11.68 -21.24
CA LEU A 4 31.93 -11.88 -21.63
C LEU A 4 32.28 -11.25 -22.99
N LYS A 5 31.27 -10.95 -23.83
CA LYS A 5 31.43 -10.30 -25.14
C LYS A 5 31.05 -8.82 -25.13
N ASP A 6 30.50 -8.32 -24.02
CA ASP A 6 30.13 -6.91 -23.90
C ASP A 6 31.38 -6.06 -23.58
N LYS A 7 31.55 -4.95 -24.31
CA LYS A 7 32.74 -4.07 -24.14
C LYS A 7 32.81 -3.40 -22.77
N ALA A 8 31.67 -3.19 -22.12
CA ALA A 8 31.57 -2.63 -20.77
C ALA A 8 31.57 -3.71 -19.67
N GLY A 9 31.61 -5.00 -20.06
CA GLY A 9 31.55 -6.12 -19.13
C GLY A 9 30.15 -6.34 -18.53
N ILE A 10 29.13 -5.74 -19.08
CA ILE A 10 27.74 -5.87 -18.59
C ILE A 10 27.25 -7.27 -18.93
N HIS A 11 26.91 -8.02 -17.89
CA HIS A 11 26.34 -9.36 -18.00
C HIS A 11 24.83 -9.33 -18.11
N ASP A 12 24.20 -8.52 -17.28
CA ASP A 12 22.74 -8.41 -17.19
C ASP A 12 22.35 -7.06 -16.56
N LEU A 13 21.10 -6.68 -16.75
CA LEU A 13 20.47 -5.54 -16.08
C LEU A 13 19.25 -6.04 -15.34
N ILE A 14 19.30 -6.05 -14.01
CA ILE A 14 18.21 -6.46 -13.16
C ILE A 14 17.50 -5.21 -12.61
N LEU A 15 16.24 -5.03 -12.99
CA LEU A 15 15.35 -4.02 -12.40
C LEU A 15 14.62 -4.65 -11.21
N GLU A 16 15.14 -4.42 -10.00
CA GLU A 16 14.63 -5.07 -8.80
C GLU A 16 13.50 -4.34 -8.11
N SER A 17 13.26 -3.07 -8.41
CA SER A 17 12.23 -2.32 -7.74
C SER A 17 11.57 -1.29 -8.62
N ALA A 18 10.25 -1.16 -8.49
CA ALA A 18 9.51 0.01 -8.91
C ALA A 18 9.77 1.16 -7.91
N ILE A 19 9.59 2.40 -8.35
CA ILE A 19 9.66 3.59 -7.47
C ILE A 19 8.47 3.58 -6.50
N THR A 20 7.31 3.14 -6.99
CA THR A 20 6.09 3.01 -6.20
C THR A 20 5.43 1.65 -6.43
N SER A 21 4.64 1.22 -5.46
CA SER A 21 3.72 0.09 -5.56
C SER A 21 2.37 0.48 -4.98
N ILE A 22 1.32 -0.27 -5.30
CA ILE A 22 -0.04 0.03 -4.86
C ILE A 22 -0.57 -1.16 -4.06
N MET A 23 -0.99 -0.89 -2.82
CA MET A 23 -1.91 -1.77 -2.10
C MET A 23 -3.32 -1.45 -2.57
N ASP A 24 -3.92 -2.38 -3.28
CA ASP A 24 -5.18 -2.15 -3.99
C ASP A 24 -6.38 -2.69 -3.21
N HIS A 25 -7.36 -1.81 -2.96
CA HIS A 25 -8.66 -2.18 -2.40
C HIS A 25 -9.78 -2.15 -3.43
N GLU A 26 -9.46 -2.00 -4.71
CA GLU A 26 -10.41 -1.90 -5.80
C GLU A 26 -10.26 -3.04 -6.81
N ASP A 27 -9.84 -2.76 -8.05
CA ASP A 27 -9.99 -3.66 -9.20
C ASP A 27 -9.08 -4.90 -9.18
N SER A 28 -7.96 -4.87 -8.47
CA SER A 28 -7.07 -6.05 -8.36
C SER A 28 -7.57 -7.09 -7.35
N VAL A 29 -8.63 -6.79 -6.63
CA VAL A 29 -9.23 -7.66 -5.61
C VAL A 29 -10.74 -7.76 -5.81
N ALA A 30 -11.34 -8.84 -5.33
CA ALA A 30 -12.78 -8.98 -5.21
C ALA A 30 -13.13 -8.89 -3.72
N ALA A 31 -13.60 -7.72 -3.28
CA ALA A 31 -14.00 -7.47 -1.90
C ALA A 31 -15.47 -7.05 -1.88
N VAL A 32 -16.36 -8.03 -1.74
CA VAL A 32 -17.81 -7.84 -1.91
C VAL A 32 -18.57 -7.71 -0.59
N ASP A 33 -17.93 -8.05 0.53
CA ASP A 33 -18.54 -8.00 1.84
C ASP A 33 -17.56 -7.52 2.93
N ALA A 34 -18.05 -7.43 4.16
CA ALA A 34 -17.27 -7.02 5.32
C ALA A 34 -16.04 -7.90 5.55
N LYS A 35 -16.15 -9.20 5.31
CA LYS A 35 -15.06 -10.15 5.54
C LYS A 35 -13.91 -9.91 4.56
N ASP A 36 -14.24 -9.69 3.31
CA ASP A 36 -13.26 -9.40 2.26
C ASP A 36 -12.56 -8.06 2.52
N LYS A 37 -13.34 -7.01 2.86
CA LYS A 37 -12.78 -5.70 3.21
C LYS A 37 -11.85 -5.78 4.42
N VAL A 38 -12.25 -6.46 5.48
CA VAL A 38 -11.43 -6.66 6.68
C VAL A 38 -10.15 -7.41 6.35
N HIS A 39 -10.19 -8.37 5.41
CA HIS A 39 -8.97 -9.07 4.98
C HIS A 39 -7.98 -8.10 4.34
N GLY A 40 -8.43 -7.26 3.42
CA GLY A 40 -7.60 -6.22 2.78
C GLY A 40 -7.04 -5.22 3.81
N TYR A 41 -7.86 -4.70 4.69
CA TYR A 41 -7.44 -3.76 5.73
C TYR A 41 -6.44 -4.35 6.71
N ARG A 42 -6.59 -5.62 7.10
CA ARG A 42 -5.61 -6.32 7.95
C ARG A 42 -4.26 -6.48 7.28
N ASN A 43 -4.25 -6.77 5.98
CA ASN A 43 -3.01 -6.84 5.22
C ASN A 43 -2.30 -5.49 5.20
N TRP A 44 -3.04 -4.42 4.93
CA TRP A 44 -2.50 -3.05 4.95
C TRP A 44 -1.98 -2.67 6.34
N LEU A 45 -2.77 -2.87 7.38
CA LEU A 45 -2.37 -2.61 8.76
C LEU A 45 -1.11 -3.39 9.15
N GLY A 46 -1.05 -4.68 8.80
CA GLY A 46 0.10 -5.53 9.12
C GLY A 46 1.37 -5.09 8.39
N LEU A 47 1.27 -4.56 7.15
CA LEU A 47 2.39 -3.97 6.44
C LEU A 47 2.87 -2.68 7.12
N MET A 48 1.96 -1.80 7.51
CA MET A 48 2.29 -0.53 8.19
C MET A 48 2.89 -0.74 9.58
N LYS A 49 2.41 -1.73 10.31
CA LYS A 49 2.99 -2.16 11.60
C LYS A 49 4.29 -2.97 11.44
N GLY A 50 4.48 -3.62 10.29
CA GLY A 50 5.60 -4.53 10.05
C GLY A 50 5.45 -5.90 10.71
N ASP A 51 4.22 -6.32 11.02
CA ASP A 51 3.90 -7.59 11.68
C ASP A 51 2.98 -8.50 10.85
N LEU A 52 2.79 -8.22 9.57
CA LEU A 52 1.97 -9.04 8.68
C LEU A 52 2.50 -10.47 8.58
N LYS A 53 1.78 -11.39 9.19
CA LYS A 53 2.10 -12.82 9.19
C LYS A 53 1.44 -13.49 7.99
N TYR A 54 2.23 -14.22 7.23
CA TYR A 54 1.76 -15.07 6.15
C TYR A 54 2.02 -16.53 6.46
N GLU A 55 1.00 -17.34 6.30
CA GLU A 55 1.07 -18.79 6.44
C GLU A 55 0.64 -19.44 5.14
N GLY A 56 1.45 -20.34 4.62
CA GLY A 56 1.18 -21.00 3.35
C GLY A 56 1.67 -22.44 3.31
N LYS A 57 1.23 -23.18 2.30
CA LYS A 57 1.72 -24.53 2.01
C LYS A 57 2.57 -24.49 0.74
N LYS A 58 3.71 -25.16 0.76
CA LYS A 58 4.48 -25.34 -0.48
C LYS A 58 3.77 -26.34 -1.38
N ASN A 59 3.75 -26.07 -2.69
CA ASN A 59 3.16 -26.97 -3.70
C ASN A 59 3.87 -28.34 -3.82
N THR A 60 5.08 -28.46 -3.27
CA THR A 60 5.87 -29.71 -3.22
C THR A 60 5.90 -30.28 -1.81
N GLY A 61 4.80 -30.91 -1.39
CA GLY A 61 4.72 -31.60 -0.10
C GLY A 61 3.92 -30.85 0.97
N ASN A 62 3.43 -31.58 1.97
CA ASN A 62 2.57 -31.08 3.08
C ASN A 62 3.30 -30.16 4.09
N LYS A 63 4.43 -29.54 3.73
CA LYS A 63 5.15 -28.67 4.66
C LYS A 63 4.50 -27.28 4.67
N SER A 64 3.90 -26.91 5.79
CA SER A 64 3.48 -25.54 6.06
C SER A 64 4.72 -24.67 6.35
N PHE A 65 4.67 -23.43 5.91
CA PHE A 65 5.66 -22.40 6.23
C PHE A 65 4.95 -21.14 6.69
N SER A 66 5.62 -20.42 7.57
CA SER A 66 5.13 -19.13 8.07
C SER A 66 6.26 -18.13 8.03
N PHE A 67 5.96 -16.91 7.61
CA PHE A 67 6.90 -15.78 7.67
C PHE A 67 6.15 -14.46 7.87
N ILE A 68 6.85 -13.49 8.44
CA ILE A 68 6.30 -12.15 8.64
C ILE A 68 6.67 -11.31 7.41
N ARG A 69 5.67 -10.73 6.76
CA ARG A 69 5.85 -9.73 5.72
C ARG A 69 6.28 -8.42 6.34
N LYS A 70 7.35 -7.86 5.84
CA LYS A 70 7.85 -6.54 6.24
C LYS A 70 8.52 -5.87 5.07
N LEU A 71 8.61 -4.55 5.13
CA LEU A 71 9.30 -3.75 4.13
C LEU A 71 10.80 -4.03 4.17
N ASN A 72 11.44 -4.07 3.00
CA ASN A 72 12.88 -4.30 2.90
C ASN A 72 13.67 -3.15 3.52
N PRO A 73 14.88 -3.42 4.06
CA PRO A 73 15.78 -2.36 4.50
C PRO A 73 16.32 -1.57 3.30
N ASP A 74 16.78 -0.36 3.57
CA ASP A 74 17.50 0.43 2.58
C ASP A 74 18.82 -0.24 2.19
N ARG A 75 19.33 0.12 1.02
CA ARG A 75 20.58 -0.40 0.46
C ARG A 75 21.67 0.67 0.48
N GLU A 76 22.89 0.27 0.76
CA GLU A 76 24.06 1.14 0.75
C GLU A 76 24.91 0.87 -0.48
N TYR A 77 25.38 1.93 -1.11
CA TYR A 77 26.22 1.91 -2.30
C TYR A 77 27.38 2.87 -2.14
N ILE A 78 28.43 2.66 -2.92
CA ILE A 78 29.52 3.61 -3.08
C ILE A 78 29.29 4.36 -4.40
N SER A 79 29.15 5.67 -4.31
CA SER A 79 29.02 6.53 -5.48
C SER A 79 30.33 6.64 -6.26
N PRO A 80 30.32 7.09 -7.53
CA PRO A 80 31.53 7.23 -8.33
C PRO A 80 32.63 8.11 -7.72
N ASN A 81 32.25 9.05 -6.87
CA ASN A 81 33.18 9.91 -6.12
C ASN A 81 33.62 9.33 -4.77
N GLY A 82 33.34 8.05 -4.50
CA GLY A 82 33.74 7.34 -3.29
C GLY A 82 32.87 7.55 -2.06
N ASN A 83 31.82 8.36 -2.13
CA ASN A 83 30.92 8.62 -1.00
C ASN A 83 29.93 7.47 -0.83
N LYS A 84 29.58 7.15 0.43
CA LYS A 84 28.46 6.27 0.72
C LYS A 84 27.15 6.98 0.41
N ILE A 85 26.29 6.33 -0.35
CA ILE A 85 24.91 6.74 -0.62
C ILE A 85 23.94 5.67 -0.15
N LYS A 86 22.75 6.09 0.21
CA LYS A 86 21.70 5.21 0.69
C LYS A 86 20.48 5.34 -0.21
N LEU A 87 20.01 4.21 -0.71
CA LEU A 87 18.80 4.11 -1.53
C LEU A 87 17.76 3.26 -0.82
N HIS A 88 16.49 3.59 -1.03
CA HIS A 88 15.41 2.77 -0.51
C HIS A 88 15.48 1.36 -1.09
N GLY A 89 15.46 0.36 -0.22
CA GLY A 89 15.39 -1.06 -0.59
C GLY A 89 13.97 -1.50 -0.96
N ARG A 90 12.99 -0.60 -0.87
CA ARG A 90 11.58 -0.81 -1.12
C ARG A 90 10.97 0.33 -1.92
N ALA A 91 9.95 0.02 -2.71
CA ALA A 91 9.12 1.05 -3.31
C ALA A 91 8.24 1.72 -2.25
N LEU A 92 7.94 3.02 -2.44
CA LEU A 92 6.89 3.68 -1.67
C LEU A 92 5.55 3.01 -2.01
N MET A 93 4.85 2.54 -1.00
CA MET A 93 3.54 1.91 -1.19
C MET A 93 2.43 2.93 -1.00
N LEU A 94 1.67 3.14 -2.08
CA LEU A 94 0.42 3.89 -2.08
C LEU A 94 -0.74 2.93 -1.77
N ASN A 95 -1.86 3.47 -1.32
CA ASN A 95 -3.08 2.70 -1.14
C ASN A 95 -4.15 3.16 -2.13
N ARG A 96 -4.71 2.27 -2.93
CA ARG A 96 -5.85 2.60 -3.78
C ARG A 96 -7.15 2.29 -3.04
N ASN A 97 -7.90 3.35 -2.73
CA ASN A 97 -9.27 3.24 -2.25
C ASN A 97 -10.22 2.97 -3.43
N VAL A 98 -11.43 2.55 -3.17
CA VAL A 98 -12.47 2.50 -4.21
C VAL A 98 -12.96 3.91 -4.59
N GLY A 99 -13.57 4.02 -5.76
CA GLY A 99 -14.21 5.26 -6.24
C GLY A 99 -15.44 5.67 -5.42
N HIS A 100 -16.22 6.62 -5.97
CA HIS A 100 -17.42 7.15 -5.26
C HIS A 100 -18.68 6.34 -5.45
N LEU A 101 -18.73 5.46 -6.45
CA LEU A 101 -19.95 4.78 -6.87
C LEU A 101 -20.43 3.71 -5.88
N MET A 102 -19.50 2.99 -5.28
CA MET A 102 -19.84 1.76 -4.53
C MET A 102 -20.25 2.05 -3.09
N THR A 103 -21.17 1.25 -2.60
CA THR A 103 -21.54 1.13 -1.18
C THR A 103 -21.12 -0.25 -0.65
N ASN A 104 -21.11 -0.41 0.67
CA ASN A 104 -20.75 -1.68 1.29
C ASN A 104 -21.58 -1.93 2.56
N SER A 105 -22.11 -3.12 2.68
CA SER A 105 -22.94 -3.53 3.82
C SER A 105 -22.17 -3.77 5.12
N SER A 106 -20.86 -3.54 5.15
CA SER A 106 -20.03 -3.65 6.37
C SER A 106 -20.50 -2.70 7.47
N ILE A 107 -21.03 -1.55 7.08
CA ILE A 107 -21.62 -0.56 7.99
C ILE A 107 -22.96 -0.12 7.40
N ILE A 108 -24.01 -0.23 8.21
CA ILE A 108 -25.34 0.25 7.88
C ILE A 108 -25.57 1.56 8.62
N LEU A 109 -25.95 2.60 7.88
CA LEU A 109 -26.24 3.92 8.41
C LEU A 109 -27.59 3.93 9.14
N SER A 110 -27.86 5.01 9.86
CA SER A 110 -29.09 5.15 10.68
C SER A 110 -30.39 5.15 9.86
N ASP A 111 -30.32 5.48 8.59
CA ASP A 111 -31.43 5.44 7.64
C ASP A 111 -31.59 4.08 6.95
N GLY A 112 -30.79 3.10 7.29
CA GLY A 112 -30.78 1.75 6.71
C GLY A 112 -29.99 1.63 5.40
N SER A 113 -29.36 2.69 4.90
CA SER A 113 -28.48 2.63 3.74
C SER A 113 -27.12 2.06 4.07
N GLU A 114 -26.43 1.53 3.08
CA GLU A 114 -25.05 1.09 3.21
C GLU A 114 -24.09 2.28 3.20
N ILE A 115 -22.95 2.15 3.90
CA ILE A 115 -21.91 3.17 3.88
C ILE A 115 -21.32 3.33 2.47
N PRO A 116 -21.08 4.56 1.98
CA PRO A 116 -20.24 4.77 0.80
C PRO A 116 -18.85 4.18 1.02
N GLU A 117 -18.52 3.17 0.24
CA GLU A 117 -17.31 2.35 0.45
C GLU A 117 -16.04 3.20 0.36
N GLY A 118 -16.00 4.19 -0.53
CA GLY A 118 -14.85 5.08 -0.67
C GLY A 118 -14.60 5.97 0.53
N ILE A 119 -15.63 6.32 1.31
CA ILE A 119 -15.50 7.05 2.57
C ILE A 119 -14.95 6.11 3.66
N MET A 120 -15.49 4.90 3.75
CA MET A 120 -14.99 3.88 4.67
C MET A 120 -13.50 3.57 4.42
N ASP A 121 -13.11 3.37 3.14
CA ASP A 121 -11.72 3.16 2.77
C ASP A 121 -10.83 4.31 3.22
N ALA A 122 -11.22 5.57 2.98
CA ALA A 122 -10.43 6.74 3.34
C ALA A 122 -10.08 6.76 4.83
N PHE A 123 -11.07 6.56 5.70
CA PHE A 123 -10.84 6.54 7.15
C PHE A 123 -10.00 5.34 7.61
N ILE A 124 -10.35 4.13 7.18
CA ILE A 124 -9.72 2.91 7.69
C ILE A 124 -8.28 2.78 7.17
N THR A 125 -8.05 3.08 5.88
CA THR A 125 -6.70 2.96 5.31
C THR A 125 -5.75 4.03 5.84
N THR A 126 -6.23 5.25 6.11
CA THR A 126 -5.44 6.30 6.77
C THR A 126 -5.13 5.92 8.21
N THR A 127 -6.12 5.47 8.98
CA THR A 127 -5.92 5.01 10.37
C THR A 127 -4.85 3.90 10.43
N ALA A 128 -4.86 2.96 9.49
CA ALA A 128 -3.82 1.94 9.42
C ALA A 128 -2.45 2.52 9.06
N ALA A 129 -2.39 3.50 8.16
CA ALA A 129 -1.14 4.13 7.71
C ALA A 129 -0.40 4.91 8.82
N ILE A 130 -1.12 5.49 9.80
CA ILE A 130 -0.54 6.21 10.94
C ILE A 130 0.47 5.34 11.72
N HIS A 131 0.30 4.03 11.72
CA HIS A 131 1.25 3.11 12.35
C HIS A 131 2.66 3.16 11.72
N ASP A 132 2.78 3.57 10.45
CA ASP A 132 4.08 3.74 9.80
C ASP A 132 4.75 5.07 10.15
N PHE A 133 4.01 6.11 10.53
CA PHE A 133 4.55 7.45 10.78
C PHE A 133 5.66 7.43 11.85
N LYS A 134 5.47 6.67 12.91
CA LYS A 134 6.49 6.50 13.95
C LYS A 134 7.72 5.74 13.45
N ASN A 135 7.51 4.73 12.61
CA ASN A 135 8.56 3.81 12.18
C ASN A 135 9.24 4.25 10.89
N LYS A 136 8.58 5.10 10.08
CA LYS A 136 9.06 5.63 8.78
C LYS A 136 9.59 4.53 7.84
N LYS A 137 8.89 3.39 7.81
CA LYS A 137 9.30 2.24 6.99
C LYS A 137 8.76 2.33 5.57
N ASN A 138 7.55 2.86 5.41
CA ASN A 138 6.95 3.12 4.11
C ASN A 138 7.22 4.57 3.68
N SER A 139 6.78 5.55 4.46
CA SER A 139 7.00 6.98 4.18
C SER A 139 7.98 7.58 5.16
N ILE A 140 9.06 8.18 4.65
CA ILE A 140 10.06 8.89 5.47
C ILE A 140 9.60 10.29 5.89
N THR A 141 8.54 10.81 5.24
CA THR A 141 8.00 12.15 5.44
C THR A 141 6.71 12.15 6.26
N GLU A 142 6.35 11.00 6.86
CA GLU A 142 5.11 10.86 7.64
C GLU A 142 3.86 11.19 6.81
N SER A 143 3.90 10.84 5.52
CA SER A 143 2.82 11.09 4.58
C SER A 143 2.13 9.79 4.20
N PHE A 144 0.87 9.88 3.86
CA PHE A 144 0.11 8.77 3.33
C PHE A 144 -0.44 9.14 1.94
N TYR A 145 -0.24 8.27 0.98
CA TYR A 145 -0.59 8.54 -0.42
C TYR A 145 -1.73 7.64 -0.86
N ILE A 146 -2.81 8.27 -1.30
CA ILE A 146 -4.01 7.61 -1.78
C ILE A 146 -4.09 7.70 -3.30
N VAL A 147 -4.45 6.59 -3.93
CA VAL A 147 -4.93 6.57 -5.31
C VAL A 147 -6.45 6.55 -5.25
N LYS A 148 -7.10 7.61 -5.71
CA LYS A 148 -8.56 7.69 -5.81
C LYS A 148 -8.97 7.55 -7.28
N PRO A 149 -9.54 6.39 -7.67
CA PRO A 149 -9.86 6.11 -9.06
C PRO A 149 -11.24 6.62 -9.46
N LYS A 150 -11.51 6.63 -10.76
CA LYS A 150 -12.85 6.77 -11.36
C LYS A 150 -13.61 8.02 -10.90
N MET A 151 -12.91 9.14 -10.78
CA MET A 151 -13.52 10.44 -10.55
C MET A 151 -14.03 11.03 -11.86
N HIS A 152 -15.28 11.49 -11.87
CA HIS A 152 -15.95 12.04 -13.03
C HIS A 152 -16.07 13.56 -12.91
N GLY A 153 -15.04 14.27 -13.38
CA GLY A 153 -15.05 15.72 -13.41
C GLY A 153 -14.60 16.40 -12.10
N PRO A 154 -14.55 17.74 -12.11
CA PRO A 154 -13.94 18.52 -11.03
C PRO A 154 -14.71 18.42 -9.70
N ASP A 155 -16.02 18.23 -9.73
CA ASP A 155 -16.85 18.15 -8.50
C ASP A 155 -16.51 16.91 -7.67
N GLU A 156 -16.27 15.77 -8.32
CA GLU A 156 -15.85 14.55 -7.61
C GLU A 156 -14.40 14.65 -7.10
N VAL A 157 -13.54 15.41 -7.77
CA VAL A 157 -12.20 15.71 -7.27
C VAL A 157 -12.29 16.59 -6.03
N ALA A 158 -13.08 17.66 -6.05
CA ALA A 158 -13.31 18.52 -4.90
C ALA A 158 -13.95 17.77 -3.72
N PHE A 159 -14.88 16.86 -4.01
CA PHE A 159 -15.46 16.00 -2.99
C PHE A 159 -14.43 15.05 -2.37
N THR A 160 -13.51 14.51 -3.17
CA THR A 160 -12.40 13.68 -2.66
C THR A 160 -11.49 14.49 -1.73
N ASP A 161 -11.14 15.71 -2.10
CA ASP A 161 -10.36 16.62 -1.27
C ASP A 161 -11.05 16.87 0.07
N LEU A 162 -12.34 17.20 0.05
CA LEU A 162 -13.16 17.38 1.26
C LEU A 162 -13.19 16.12 2.15
N ILE A 163 -13.27 14.92 1.56
CA ILE A 163 -13.23 13.67 2.34
C ILE A 163 -11.89 13.59 3.11
N PHE A 164 -10.76 13.85 2.44
CA PHE A 164 -9.46 13.73 3.10
C PHE A 164 -9.19 14.88 4.08
N GLU A 165 -9.69 16.09 3.84
CA GLU A 165 -9.72 17.16 4.85
C GLU A 165 -10.44 16.69 6.13
N LYS A 166 -11.58 16.01 5.99
CA LYS A 166 -12.31 15.46 7.13
C LYS A 166 -11.59 14.28 7.80
N VAL A 167 -10.90 13.46 7.04
CA VAL A 167 -10.06 12.39 7.59
C VAL A 167 -8.94 12.97 8.44
N GLU A 168 -8.23 13.99 7.94
CA GLU A 168 -7.17 14.68 8.66
C GLU A 168 -7.70 15.35 9.94
N GLU A 169 -8.83 16.07 9.85
CA GLU A 169 -9.47 16.71 11.00
C GLU A 169 -9.83 15.68 12.11
N VAL A 170 -10.49 14.58 11.74
CA VAL A 170 -10.94 13.56 12.71
C VAL A 170 -9.78 12.79 13.32
N LEU A 171 -8.74 12.52 12.56
CA LEU A 171 -7.56 11.78 13.01
C LEU A 171 -6.47 12.68 13.62
N ASN A 172 -6.68 13.99 13.60
CA ASN A 172 -5.75 15.00 14.12
C ASN A 172 -4.37 14.90 13.46
N LEU A 173 -4.36 14.88 12.13
CA LEU A 173 -3.17 14.82 11.28
C LEU A 173 -2.74 16.20 10.77
#